data_c60419f49425f09dc79fb7fb9caab2d5
#
_entry.id   c60419f49425f09dc79fb7fb9caab2d5
#
_cell.length_a   1.000
_cell.length_b   1.000
_cell.length_c   1.000
_cell.angle_alpha   90.00
_cell.angle_beta   90.00
_cell.angle_gamma   90.00
#
_symmetry.space_group_name_H-M   'P 1'
#
loop_
_entity.id
_entity.type
_entity.pdbx_description
1 polymer ?
#
loop_
_entity_poly.entity_id
_entity_poly.type
_entity_poly.pdbx_seq_one_letter_code
_entity_poly.pdbx_strand_id
1 'polypeptide(L)'
;MSIEKRAFGTLSDGRPAFLYTITNPKGASVSLTDYGASVVSAKVQDGKGQLRDIVLGCDCVEDYERQTACLGAVPGRHANRIGGGRFTLGGKEYKLAVNNGP
;
A
#
# COMPACT_ATOMS: atom_id res chain seq x y z
N MET A 1 16.12 9.24 -13.35
CA MET A 1 15.25 8.51 -12.37
C MET A 1 16.13 7.78 -11.37
N SER A 2 15.81 7.89 -10.11
CA SER A 2 16.52 7.19 -9.04
C SER A 2 15.55 6.40 -8.17
N ILE A 3 16.05 5.31 -7.56
CA ILE A 3 15.29 4.49 -6.63
C ILE A 3 16.13 4.33 -5.38
N GLU A 4 15.58 4.70 -4.23
CA GLU A 4 16.19 4.50 -2.93
C GLU A 4 15.40 3.48 -2.12
N LYS A 5 16.11 2.64 -1.37
CA LYS A 5 15.52 1.69 -0.41
C LYS A 5 15.99 2.03 0.98
N ARG A 6 15.06 2.13 1.93
CA ARG A 6 15.40 2.34 3.34
C ARG A 6 14.51 1.51 4.25
N ALA A 7 14.95 1.30 5.48
CA ALA A 7 14.14 0.62 6.48
C ALA A 7 12.90 1.46 6.81
N PHE A 8 11.75 0.79 6.93
CA PHE A 8 10.48 1.43 7.26
C PHE A 8 9.88 0.93 8.59
N GLY A 9 10.53 -0.01 9.23
CA GLY A 9 10.14 -0.58 10.50
C GLY A 9 10.08 -2.10 10.46
N THR A 10 9.52 -2.69 11.50
CA THR A 10 9.40 -4.14 11.65
C THR A 10 7.95 -4.48 11.91
N LEU A 11 7.45 -5.48 11.20
CA LEU A 11 6.09 -5.99 11.39
C LEU A 11 5.94 -6.68 12.75
N SER A 12 4.71 -6.83 13.22
CA SER A 12 4.41 -7.48 14.49
C SER A 12 4.91 -8.93 14.56
N ASP A 13 5.08 -9.59 13.39
CA ASP A 13 5.62 -10.95 13.31
C ASP A 13 7.16 -10.99 13.20
N GLY A 14 7.83 -9.85 13.29
CA GLY A 14 9.30 -9.74 13.27
C GLY A 14 9.91 -9.54 11.88
N ARG A 15 9.12 -9.58 10.80
CA ARG A 15 9.65 -9.34 9.45
C ARG A 15 9.96 -7.86 9.24
N PRO A 16 11.08 -7.52 8.59
CA PRO A 16 11.37 -6.13 8.27
C PRO A 16 10.51 -5.64 7.11
N ALA A 17 10.14 -4.37 7.16
CA ALA A 17 9.50 -3.67 6.06
C ALA A 17 10.42 -2.58 5.54
N PHE A 18 10.35 -2.32 4.23
CA PHE A 18 11.19 -1.34 3.56
C PHE A 18 10.33 -0.30 2.84
N LEU A 19 10.91 0.86 2.66
CA LEU A 19 10.33 1.95 1.88
C LEU A 19 11.18 2.18 0.64
N TYR A 20 10.54 2.20 -0.51
CA TYR A 20 11.16 2.45 -1.79
C TYR A 20 10.69 3.80 -2.31
N THR A 21 11.63 4.70 -2.58
CA THR A 21 11.32 6.03 -3.11
C THR A 21 11.85 6.15 -4.53
N ILE A 22 10.96 6.42 -5.46
CA ILE A 22 11.27 6.63 -6.87
C ILE A 22 11.20 8.12 -7.14
N THR A 23 12.28 8.69 -7.66
CA THR A 23 12.36 10.13 -7.95
C THR A 23 12.65 10.33 -9.42
N ASN A 24 11.89 11.23 -10.05
CA ASN A 24 12.14 11.60 -11.45
C ASN A 24 13.17 12.74 -11.54
N PRO A 25 13.71 13.05 -12.75
CA PRO A 25 14.70 14.13 -12.89
C PRO A 25 14.21 15.51 -12.48
N LYS A 26 12.90 15.73 -12.44
CA LYS A 26 12.31 17.02 -12.05
C LYS A 26 12.04 17.14 -10.55
N GLY A 27 12.38 16.11 -9.77
CA GLY A 27 12.26 16.12 -8.32
C GLY A 27 10.92 15.59 -7.76
N ALA A 28 9.95 15.25 -8.62
CA ALA A 28 8.75 14.59 -8.15
C ALA A 28 9.07 13.15 -7.71
N SER A 29 8.45 12.67 -6.66
CA SER A 29 8.73 11.35 -6.12
C SER A 29 7.48 10.64 -5.63
N VAL A 30 7.56 9.31 -5.62
CA VAL A 30 6.56 8.45 -4.98
C VAL A 30 7.30 7.46 -4.07
N SER A 31 6.76 7.24 -2.88
CA SER A 31 7.31 6.26 -1.94
C SER A 31 6.27 5.17 -1.70
N LEU A 32 6.73 3.92 -1.79
CA LEU A 32 5.90 2.73 -1.58
C LEU A 32 6.59 1.82 -0.59
N THR A 33 5.82 1.16 0.25
CA THR A 33 6.35 0.11 1.12
C THR A 33 6.08 -1.27 0.53
N ASP A 34 6.93 -2.23 0.84
CA ASP A 34 6.69 -3.64 0.49
C ASP A 34 5.63 -4.30 1.40
N TYR A 35 5.14 -3.59 2.40
CA TYR A 35 3.97 -4.01 3.14
C TYR A 35 2.70 -3.69 2.33
N GLY A 36 2.22 -4.69 1.56
CA GLY A 36 1.02 -4.57 0.74
C GLY A 36 1.14 -3.60 -0.42
N ALA A 37 2.35 -3.25 -0.85
CA ALA A 37 2.62 -2.29 -1.92
C ALA A 37 1.92 -0.93 -1.68
N SER A 38 1.75 -0.56 -0.40
CA SER A 38 1.02 0.67 -0.06
C SER A 38 1.79 1.92 -0.47
N VAL A 39 1.06 2.87 -1.05
CA VAL A 39 1.61 4.18 -1.40
C VAL A 39 1.69 5.01 -0.11
N VAL A 40 2.89 5.39 0.28
CA VAL A 40 3.15 6.10 1.54
C VAL A 40 3.16 7.61 1.32
N SER A 41 3.77 8.07 0.24
CA SER A 41 3.81 9.48 -0.11
C SER A 41 3.94 9.67 -1.61
N ALA A 42 3.46 10.80 -2.09
CA ALA A 42 3.72 11.26 -3.45
C ALA A 42 3.97 12.76 -3.38
N LYS A 43 5.17 13.19 -3.76
CA LYS A 43 5.58 14.58 -3.68
C LYS A 43 5.63 15.19 -5.07
N VAL A 44 4.88 16.25 -5.26
CA VAL A 44 4.81 16.99 -6.52
C VAL A 44 4.96 18.48 -6.23
N GLN A 45 5.36 19.24 -7.24
CA GLN A 45 5.48 20.68 -7.10
C GLN A 45 4.09 21.33 -7.13
N ASP A 46 3.88 22.27 -6.22
CA ASP A 46 2.67 23.10 -6.21
C ASP A 46 2.83 24.28 -7.20
N GLY A 47 1.85 25.17 -7.25
CA GLY A 47 1.88 26.34 -8.12
C GLY A 47 2.98 27.35 -7.78
N LYS A 48 3.66 27.19 -6.64
CA LYS A 48 4.79 28.02 -6.21
C LYS A 48 6.14 27.32 -6.35
N GLY A 49 6.17 26.14 -6.97
CA GLY A 49 7.38 25.34 -7.14
C GLY A 49 7.85 24.60 -5.90
N GLN A 50 7.04 24.54 -4.85
CA GLN A 50 7.38 23.81 -3.61
C GLN A 50 6.87 22.38 -3.70
N LEU A 51 7.69 21.43 -3.23
CA LEU A 51 7.29 20.03 -3.14
C LEU A 51 6.25 19.85 -2.03
N ARG A 52 5.12 19.25 -2.38
CA ARG A 52 4.03 18.92 -1.47
C ARG A 52 3.71 17.44 -1.55
N ASP A 53 3.53 16.82 -0.39
CA ASP A 53 3.03 15.45 -0.31
C ASP A 53 1.50 15.49 -0.46
N ILE A 54 0.99 14.79 -1.48
CA ILE A 54 -0.45 14.78 -1.80
C ILE A 54 -1.13 13.48 -1.35
N VAL A 55 -0.42 12.63 -0.59
CA VAL A 55 -0.97 11.35 -0.09
C VAL A 55 -1.05 11.38 1.42
N LEU A 56 -2.20 11.03 1.95
CA LEU A 56 -2.35 10.81 3.38
C LEU A 56 -1.76 9.44 3.73
N GLY A 57 -0.64 9.42 4.42
CA GLY A 57 0.08 8.21 4.77
C GLY A 57 0.54 8.19 6.21
N CYS A 58 1.22 7.12 6.60
CA CYS A 58 1.78 6.92 7.94
C CYS A 58 3.31 7.00 7.90
N ASP A 59 3.91 7.27 9.06
CA ASP A 59 5.37 7.48 9.16
C ASP A 59 6.16 6.18 9.33
N CYS A 60 5.52 5.09 9.72
CA CYS A 60 6.16 3.80 9.94
C CYS A 60 5.19 2.64 9.62
N VAL A 61 5.75 1.44 9.43
CA VAL A 61 4.94 0.27 9.06
C VAL A 61 4.00 -0.16 10.19
N GLU A 62 4.38 0.06 11.43
CA GLU A 62 3.55 -0.27 12.59
C GLU A 62 2.21 0.46 12.55
N ASP A 63 2.20 1.70 12.09
CA ASP A 63 0.96 2.47 11.94
C ASP A 63 0.11 1.92 10.80
N TYR A 64 0.73 1.42 9.72
CA TYR A 64 -0.02 0.75 8.65
C TYR A 64 -0.66 -0.56 9.10
N GLU A 65 -0.02 -1.30 10.00
CA GLU A 65 -0.63 -2.51 10.56
C GLU A 65 -1.87 -2.19 11.41
N ARG A 66 -1.89 -1.06 12.09
CA ARG A 66 -2.96 -0.67 13.01
C ARG A 66 -4.10 0.08 12.37
N GLN A 67 -3.86 0.80 11.28
CA GLN A 67 -4.89 1.62 10.66
C GLN A 67 -5.93 0.76 9.92
N THR A 68 -7.16 1.22 9.87
CA THR A 68 -8.27 0.52 9.22
C THR A 68 -8.87 1.29 8.05
N ALA A 69 -8.30 2.46 7.72
CA ALA A 69 -8.81 3.35 6.69
C ALA A 69 -8.33 2.99 5.27
N CYS A 70 -7.53 1.92 5.12
CA CYS A 70 -6.96 1.49 3.83
C CYS A 70 -6.11 2.57 3.16
N LEU A 71 -5.39 3.38 3.94
CA LEU A 71 -4.56 4.47 3.43
C LEU A 71 -3.52 3.95 2.43
N GLY A 72 -3.52 4.50 1.21
CA GLY A 72 -2.57 4.15 0.16
C GLY A 72 -2.62 2.70 -0.30
N ALA A 73 -3.61 1.92 0.10
CA ALA A 73 -3.68 0.49 -0.16
C ALA A 73 -3.76 0.19 -1.66
N VAL A 74 -3.08 -0.88 -2.06
CA VAL A 74 -3.15 -1.42 -3.43
C VAL A 74 -3.85 -2.76 -3.36
N PRO A 75 -5.14 -2.86 -3.77
CA PRO A 75 -5.89 -4.11 -3.70
C PRO A 75 -5.34 -5.14 -4.68
N GLY A 76 -5.26 -6.36 -4.24
CA GLY A 76 -4.80 -7.49 -5.06
C GLY A 76 -4.65 -8.75 -4.19
N ARG A 77 -4.54 -9.92 -4.77
CA ARG A 77 -4.63 -10.24 -6.21
C ARG A 77 -6.04 -10.10 -6.78
N HIS A 78 -7.04 -10.35 -5.96
CA HIS A 78 -8.44 -10.10 -6.29
C HIS A 78 -8.89 -8.83 -5.56
N ALA A 79 -9.62 -7.97 -6.25
CA ALA A 79 -10.18 -6.75 -5.69
C ALA A 79 -11.68 -6.89 -5.53
N ASN A 80 -12.23 -6.15 -4.56
CA ASN A 80 -13.65 -6.12 -4.25
C ASN A 80 -14.14 -7.44 -3.62
N ARG A 81 -15.44 -7.69 -3.66
CA ARG A 81 -16.08 -8.79 -2.93
C ARG A 81 -16.33 -9.99 -3.82
N ILE A 82 -16.39 -11.16 -3.18
CA ILE A 82 -16.86 -12.38 -3.83
C ILE A 82 -18.21 -12.74 -3.21
N GLY A 83 -19.27 -12.66 -4.01
CA GLY A 83 -20.65 -12.89 -3.56
C GLY A 83 -20.80 -14.27 -2.93
N GLY A 84 -21.41 -14.31 -1.72
CA GLY A 84 -21.59 -15.55 -0.97
C GLY A 84 -20.29 -16.17 -0.46
N GLY A 85 -19.14 -15.53 -0.66
CA GLY A 85 -17.84 -16.04 -0.21
C GLY A 85 -17.43 -17.34 -0.88
N ARG A 86 -17.86 -17.59 -2.11
CA ARG A 86 -17.52 -18.82 -2.84
C ARG A 86 -17.44 -18.60 -4.34
N PHE A 87 -16.61 -19.41 -4.98
CA PHE A 87 -16.47 -19.41 -6.44
C PHE A 87 -16.05 -20.81 -6.91
N THR A 88 -16.24 -21.09 -8.19
CA THR A 88 -15.82 -22.36 -8.80
C THR A 88 -14.75 -22.08 -9.84
N LEU A 89 -13.67 -22.86 -9.79
CA LEU A 89 -12.58 -22.77 -10.76
C LEU A 89 -12.08 -24.18 -11.08
N GLY A 90 -12.02 -24.51 -12.37
CA GLY A 90 -11.57 -25.83 -12.82
C GLY A 90 -12.43 -26.99 -12.29
N GLY A 91 -13.73 -26.75 -12.10
CA GLY A 91 -14.65 -27.76 -11.57
C GLY A 91 -14.60 -27.92 -10.05
N LYS A 92 -13.76 -27.17 -9.37
CA LYS A 92 -13.63 -27.22 -7.90
C LYS A 92 -14.21 -25.97 -7.28
N GLU A 93 -15.04 -26.15 -6.24
CA GLU A 93 -15.59 -25.03 -5.46
C GLU A 93 -14.62 -24.62 -4.35
N TYR A 94 -14.39 -23.31 -4.25
CA TYR A 94 -13.59 -22.70 -3.20
C TYR A 94 -14.48 -21.86 -2.30
N LYS A 95 -14.40 -22.11 -1.00
CA LYS A 95 -15.15 -21.37 0.02
C LYS A 95 -14.20 -20.44 0.76
N LEU A 96 -14.64 -19.21 0.94
CA LEU A 96 -13.87 -18.17 1.61
C LEU A 96 -14.57 -17.75 2.90
N ALA A 97 -13.83 -17.10 3.78
CA ALA A 97 -14.42 -16.51 4.98
C ALA A 97 -15.43 -15.42 4.60
N VAL A 98 -16.60 -15.45 5.23
CA VAL A 98 -17.60 -14.39 5.09
C VAL A 98 -17.28 -13.34 6.16
N ASN A 99 -16.63 -12.26 5.78
CA ASN A 99 -15.99 -11.33 6.74
C ASN A 99 -16.21 -9.84 6.45
N ASN A 100 -17.09 -9.50 5.50
CA ASN A 100 -17.32 -8.10 5.15
C ASN A 100 -18.81 -7.85 4.88
N GLY A 101 -19.59 -7.85 5.94
CA GLY A 101 -21.02 -7.62 5.91
C GLY A 101 -21.83 -8.79 5.32
N PRO A 102 -23.13 -8.60 5.09
CA PRO A 102 -23.98 -9.61 4.51
C PRO A 102 -23.67 -9.89 3.05
#